data_14456f2d37e5a2f8f78daef4407b713f
#
_entry.id   14456f2d37e5a2f8f78daef4407b713f
#
_cell.length_a   1.000
_cell.length_b   1.000
_cell.length_c   1.000
_cell.angle_alpha   90.00
_cell.angle_beta   90.00
_cell.angle_gamma   90.00
#
_symmetry.space_group_name_H-M   'P 1'
#
loop_
_entity.id
_entity.type
_entity.pdbx_description
1 polymer ?
#
loop_
_entity_poly.entity_id
_entity_poly.type
_entity_poly.pdbx_seq_one_letter_code
_entity_poly.pdbx_strand_id
1 'polypeptide(L)'
;NEADDPKKIFSITQRAINFIEKNNKKSKPFFLQISHYAIHSDILARGTSYKKFNSKKTGKIHDNLGLAAMTFDLDESIGLILDKLEELNLENTYLIYSSDNGSVPIITPRKYYEESYNYPLSRGKWDATEGGIRVPFIVMGPRVNKTRYSETPISFSDLLPTIIDIAGN
;
A
#
# COMPACT_ATOMS: atom_id res chain seq x y z
N ASN A 1 -8.11 20.86 1.24
CA ASN A 1 -9.44 20.71 0.67
C ASN A 1 -9.76 19.22 0.52
N GLU A 2 -10.95 18.77 0.95
CA GLU A 2 -11.36 17.35 0.87
C GLU A 2 -11.40 16.83 -0.58
N ALA A 3 -11.67 17.68 -1.54
CA ALA A 3 -11.68 17.31 -2.96
C ALA A 3 -10.26 17.00 -3.50
N ASP A 4 -9.22 17.55 -2.88
CA ASP A 4 -7.84 17.36 -3.30
C ASP A 4 -7.16 16.19 -2.60
N ASP A 5 -7.73 15.69 -1.50
CA ASP A 5 -7.21 14.56 -0.71
C ASP A 5 -8.33 13.77 -0.02
N PRO A 6 -9.28 13.21 -0.78
CA PRO A 6 -10.54 12.67 -0.26
C PRO A 6 -10.36 11.46 0.67
N LYS A 7 -9.22 10.74 0.58
CA LYS A 7 -8.87 9.61 1.45
C LYS A 7 -7.75 9.94 2.43
N LYS A 8 -7.38 11.22 2.55
CA LYS A 8 -6.27 11.69 3.39
C LYS A 8 -4.92 11.04 3.05
N ILE A 9 -4.77 10.51 1.84
CA ILE A 9 -3.56 9.80 1.40
C ILE A 9 -2.35 10.73 1.51
N PHE A 10 -2.44 11.90 0.90
CA PHE A 10 -1.33 12.87 0.85
C PHE A 10 -1.11 13.58 2.19
N SER A 11 -2.18 13.83 2.96
CA SER A 11 -2.07 14.38 4.32
C SER A 11 -1.33 13.42 5.27
N ILE A 12 -1.63 12.12 5.20
CA ILE A 12 -0.94 11.09 5.99
C ILE A 12 0.52 11.00 5.54
N THR A 13 0.77 10.98 4.23
CA THR A 13 2.11 10.95 3.64
C THR A 13 2.94 12.17 4.08
N GLN A 14 2.38 13.37 4.04
CA GLN A 14 3.09 14.57 4.49
C GLN A 14 3.45 14.50 5.98
N ARG A 15 2.56 13.96 6.82
CA ARG A 15 2.86 13.74 8.23
C ARG A 15 3.99 12.72 8.43
N ALA A 16 4.01 11.67 7.62
CA ALA A 16 5.09 10.68 7.62
C ALA A 16 6.43 11.30 7.22
N ILE A 17 6.46 12.08 6.15
CA ILE A 17 7.64 12.82 5.68
C ILE A 17 8.16 13.76 6.77
N ASN A 18 7.29 14.56 7.39
CA ASN A 18 7.66 15.47 8.47
C ASN A 18 8.24 14.71 9.68
N PHE A 19 7.71 13.53 9.97
CA PHE A 19 8.25 12.67 11.03
C PHE A 19 9.65 12.16 10.69
N ILE A 20 9.87 11.68 9.47
CA ILE A 20 11.16 11.20 8.97
C ILE A 20 12.21 12.33 9.07
N GLU A 21 11.92 13.50 8.52
CA GLU A 21 12.80 14.66 8.56
C GLU A 21 13.18 15.08 9.99
N LYS A 22 12.18 15.11 10.89
CA LYS A 22 12.39 15.47 12.29
C LYS A 22 13.28 14.48 13.02
N ASN A 23 13.15 13.18 12.74
CA ASN A 23 13.92 12.15 13.43
C ASN A 23 15.30 11.92 12.80
N ASN A 24 15.44 12.13 11.50
CA ASN A 24 16.76 12.14 10.85
C ASN A 24 17.69 13.16 11.50
N LYS A 25 17.21 14.38 11.80
CA LYS A 25 18.00 15.42 12.50
C LYS A 25 18.48 15.01 13.89
N LYS A 26 17.87 14.01 14.50
CA LYS A 26 18.23 13.54 15.86
C LYS A 26 19.31 12.45 15.85
N SER A 27 19.69 11.94 14.69
CA SER A 27 20.61 10.80 14.52
C SER A 27 20.24 9.58 15.37
N LYS A 28 18.94 9.34 15.54
CA LYS A 28 18.41 8.21 16.32
C LYS A 28 17.56 7.30 15.42
N PRO A 29 17.64 5.99 15.60
CA PRO A 29 16.72 5.06 14.95
C PRO A 29 15.27 5.42 15.25
N PHE A 30 14.41 5.15 14.29
CA PHE A 30 12.97 5.32 14.47
C PHE A 30 12.19 4.16 13.85
N PHE A 31 11.00 3.94 14.37
CA PHE A 31 9.99 3.09 13.78
C PHE A 31 8.79 3.96 13.38
N LEU A 32 8.31 3.79 12.18
CA LEU A 32 7.16 4.51 11.65
C LEU A 32 6.20 3.53 10.99
N GLN A 33 4.99 3.44 11.51
CA GLN A 33 3.89 2.76 10.83
C GLN A 33 2.98 3.78 10.16
N ILE A 34 2.70 3.57 8.88
CA ILE A 34 1.82 4.43 8.09
C ILE A 34 0.61 3.60 7.67
N SER A 35 -0.54 3.95 8.21
CA SER A 35 -1.80 3.26 7.92
C SER A 35 -2.70 4.16 7.10
N HIS A 36 -2.74 3.90 5.78
CA HIS A 36 -3.62 4.60 4.88
C HIS A 36 -5.06 4.06 4.94
N TYR A 37 -6.05 4.93 4.76
CA TYR A 37 -7.43 4.51 4.54
C TYR A 37 -7.67 3.93 3.14
N ALA A 38 -6.82 4.27 2.18
CA ALA A 38 -6.86 3.68 0.85
C ALA A 38 -6.32 2.22 0.93
N ILE A 39 -6.91 1.32 0.21
CA ILE A 39 -7.97 1.46 -0.77
C ILE A 39 -9.35 0.98 -0.24
N HIS A 40 -9.65 1.26 1.03
CA HIS A 40 -10.93 0.92 1.65
C HIS A 40 -12.09 1.74 1.03
N SER A 41 -13.31 1.20 1.07
CA SER A 41 -14.53 1.95 0.71
C SER A 41 -14.69 3.22 1.59
N ASP A 42 -15.30 4.32 1.16
CA ASP A 42 -15.79 4.51 -0.20
C ASP A 42 -14.63 4.72 -1.19
N ILE A 43 -14.86 4.37 -2.46
CA ILE A 43 -13.85 4.50 -3.51
C ILE A 43 -13.78 5.96 -3.94
N LEU A 44 -12.79 6.67 -3.45
CA LEU A 44 -12.59 8.10 -3.68
C LEU A 44 -11.13 8.38 -4.05
N ALA A 45 -10.92 9.14 -5.11
CA ALA A 45 -9.59 9.56 -5.59
C ALA A 45 -9.64 11.02 -6.04
N ARG A 46 -8.46 11.61 -6.24
CA ARG A 46 -8.36 12.97 -6.78
C ARG A 46 -8.98 13.05 -8.18
N GLY A 47 -9.59 14.18 -8.50
CA GLY A 47 -10.15 14.43 -9.83
C GLY A 47 -9.13 14.30 -10.96
N THR A 48 -7.86 14.66 -10.70
CA THR A 48 -6.74 14.46 -11.64
C THR A 48 -6.48 12.99 -11.96
N SER A 49 -6.54 12.14 -10.95
CA SER A 49 -6.34 10.69 -11.08
C SER A 49 -7.50 10.03 -11.83
N TYR A 50 -8.73 10.44 -11.57
CA TYR A 50 -9.88 10.02 -12.38
C TYR A 50 -9.71 10.40 -13.85
N LYS A 51 -9.31 11.64 -14.16
CA LYS A 51 -9.08 12.09 -15.54
C LYS A 51 -8.00 11.27 -16.23
N LYS A 52 -6.91 10.93 -15.53
CA LYS A 52 -5.82 10.11 -16.06
C LYS A 52 -6.28 8.72 -16.53
N PHE A 53 -7.17 8.09 -15.76
CA PHE A 53 -7.64 6.74 -16.07
C PHE A 53 -8.88 6.72 -16.99
N ASN A 54 -9.68 7.77 -17.01
CA ASN A 54 -10.88 7.86 -17.85
C ASN A 54 -10.59 7.78 -19.36
N SER A 55 -9.38 8.15 -19.77
CA SER A 55 -8.91 8.04 -21.16
C SER A 55 -8.34 6.66 -21.51
N LYS A 56 -8.15 5.78 -20.53
CA LYS A 56 -7.57 4.44 -20.74
C LYS A 56 -8.67 3.42 -21.01
N LYS A 57 -8.36 2.45 -21.86
CA LYS A 57 -9.22 1.28 -22.06
C LYS A 57 -9.28 0.47 -20.77
N THR A 58 -10.48 0.17 -20.31
CA THR A 58 -10.72 -0.67 -19.13
C THR A 58 -10.30 -2.11 -19.37
N GLY A 59 -9.83 -2.78 -18.33
CA GLY A 59 -9.59 -4.22 -18.35
C GLY A 59 -10.90 -5.01 -18.45
N LYS A 60 -10.82 -6.26 -18.83
CA LYS A 60 -11.99 -7.15 -18.87
C LYS A 60 -12.43 -7.60 -17.47
N ILE A 61 -11.50 -7.71 -16.55
CA ILE A 61 -11.71 -8.19 -15.19
C ILE A 61 -11.57 -7.03 -14.19
N HIS A 62 -10.49 -6.27 -14.28
CA HIS A 62 -10.22 -5.10 -13.44
C HIS A 62 -10.64 -3.84 -14.20
N ASP A 63 -11.89 -3.45 -14.05
CA ASP A 63 -12.55 -2.41 -14.83
C ASP A 63 -13.06 -1.22 -14.01
N ASN A 64 -12.84 -1.22 -12.69
CA ASN A 64 -13.29 -0.15 -11.81
C ASN A 64 -12.33 1.05 -11.87
N LEU A 65 -12.77 2.09 -12.57
CA LEU A 65 -12.02 3.35 -12.72
C LEU A 65 -11.66 4.01 -11.39
N GLY A 66 -12.60 4.03 -10.45
CA GLY A 66 -12.38 4.64 -9.14
C GLY A 66 -11.31 3.91 -8.33
N LEU A 67 -11.34 2.57 -8.34
CA LEU A 67 -10.35 1.75 -7.68
C LEU A 67 -8.95 1.97 -8.30
N ALA A 68 -8.85 2.01 -9.63
CA ALA A 68 -7.59 2.30 -10.31
C ALA A 68 -7.04 3.69 -9.96
N ALA A 69 -7.90 4.71 -9.94
CA ALA A 69 -7.51 6.07 -9.59
C ALA A 69 -7.06 6.20 -8.12
N MET A 70 -7.77 5.55 -7.19
CA MET A 70 -7.39 5.57 -5.76
C MET A 70 -6.11 4.78 -5.49
N THR A 71 -5.92 3.64 -6.16
CA THR A 71 -4.66 2.86 -6.08
C THR A 71 -3.49 3.67 -6.62
N PHE A 72 -3.71 4.43 -7.70
CA PHE A 72 -2.70 5.34 -8.24
C PHE A 72 -2.34 6.46 -7.25
N ASP A 73 -3.30 7.05 -6.56
CA ASP A 73 -3.03 8.05 -5.51
C ASP A 73 -2.18 7.46 -4.37
N LEU A 74 -2.45 6.22 -3.99
CA LEU A 74 -1.66 5.51 -2.98
C LEU A 74 -0.24 5.23 -3.49
N ASP A 75 -0.07 4.80 -4.72
CA ASP A 75 1.22 4.53 -5.34
C ASP A 75 2.07 5.81 -5.42
N GLU A 76 1.49 6.93 -5.87
CA GLU A 76 2.18 8.24 -5.85
C GLU A 76 2.62 8.63 -4.43
N SER A 77 1.80 8.37 -3.43
CA SER A 77 2.12 8.69 -2.03
C SER A 77 3.31 7.89 -1.50
N ILE A 78 3.41 6.63 -1.90
CA ILE A 78 4.56 5.78 -1.56
C ILE A 78 5.82 6.30 -2.27
N GLY A 79 5.69 6.69 -3.54
CA GLY A 79 6.77 7.34 -4.29
C GLY A 79 7.35 8.54 -3.54
N LEU A 80 6.50 9.45 -3.03
CA LEU A 80 6.94 10.62 -2.26
C LEU A 80 7.74 10.23 -0.98
N ILE A 81 7.39 9.12 -0.35
CA ILE A 81 8.15 8.62 0.83
C ILE A 81 9.50 8.08 0.39
N LEU A 82 9.56 7.31 -0.70
CA LEU A 82 10.80 6.78 -1.26
C LEU A 82 11.75 7.89 -1.68
N ASP A 83 11.23 8.88 -2.42
CA ASP A 83 11.98 10.06 -2.84
C ASP A 83 12.58 10.80 -1.62
N LYS A 84 11.81 10.91 -0.54
CA LYS A 84 12.28 11.55 0.70
C LYS A 84 13.37 10.74 1.41
N LEU A 85 13.27 9.43 1.44
CA LEU A 85 14.32 8.56 2.00
C LEU A 85 15.62 8.69 1.20
N GLU A 86 15.51 8.76 -0.13
CA GLU A 86 16.65 8.97 -1.02
C GLU A 86 17.28 10.37 -0.83
N GLU A 87 16.46 11.44 -0.84
CA GLU A 87 16.90 12.82 -0.60
C GLU A 87 17.69 12.96 0.71
N LEU A 88 17.28 12.24 1.74
CA LEU A 88 17.93 12.26 3.05
C LEU A 88 19.08 11.24 3.20
N ASN A 89 19.40 10.48 2.16
CA ASN A 89 20.40 9.42 2.15
C ASN A 89 20.18 8.39 3.28
N LEU A 90 18.93 8.01 3.54
CA LEU A 90 18.56 7.07 4.61
C LEU A 90 18.71 5.61 4.15
N GLU A 91 19.91 5.22 3.70
CA GLU A 91 20.21 3.90 3.16
C GLU A 91 20.03 2.77 4.19
N ASN A 92 20.23 3.05 5.49
CA ASN A 92 20.02 2.09 6.58
C ASN A 92 18.55 2.09 7.05
N THR A 93 17.63 1.96 6.11
CA THR A 93 16.20 1.93 6.38
C THR A 93 15.55 0.70 5.74
N TYR A 94 14.79 -0.05 6.51
CA TYR A 94 13.88 -1.06 5.98
C TYR A 94 12.52 -0.46 5.73
N LEU A 95 11.97 -0.71 4.56
CA LEU A 95 10.58 -0.38 4.21
C LEU A 95 9.84 -1.67 3.95
N ILE A 96 8.71 -1.85 4.63
CA ILE A 96 7.81 -2.98 4.47
C ILE A 96 6.47 -2.43 4.00
N TYR A 97 6.01 -2.90 2.85
CA TYR A 97 4.69 -2.58 2.30
C TYR A 97 3.81 -3.81 2.33
N SER A 98 2.60 -3.66 2.86
CA SER A 98 1.61 -4.72 2.88
C SER A 98 0.19 -4.17 2.98
N SER A 99 -0.80 -5.07 2.93
CA SER A 99 -2.20 -4.79 3.21
C SER A 99 -2.67 -5.64 4.38
N ASP A 100 -3.64 -5.16 5.15
CA ASP A 100 -4.21 -5.86 6.30
C ASP A 100 -5.10 -7.04 5.91
N ASN A 101 -5.71 -6.97 4.73
CA ASN A 101 -6.55 -8.02 4.14
C ASN A 101 -6.66 -7.86 2.62
N GLY A 102 -7.21 -8.86 1.96
CA GLY A 102 -7.55 -8.78 0.55
C GLY A 102 -8.66 -7.76 0.26
N SER A 103 -8.77 -7.32 -0.98
CA SER A 103 -9.80 -6.38 -1.39
C SER A 103 -11.20 -6.93 -1.12
N VAL A 104 -12.16 -6.03 -0.93
CA VAL A 104 -13.60 -6.39 -0.92
C VAL A 104 -13.92 -7.14 -2.22
N PRO A 105 -14.53 -8.33 -2.15
CA PRO A 105 -14.74 -9.17 -3.33
C PRO A 105 -15.70 -8.54 -4.34
N ILE A 106 -16.67 -7.75 -3.83
CA ILE A 106 -17.71 -7.13 -4.66
C ILE A 106 -17.67 -5.62 -4.45
N ILE A 107 -17.41 -4.89 -5.53
CA ILE A 107 -17.50 -3.42 -5.58
C ILE A 107 -18.47 -3.08 -6.71
N THR A 108 -19.40 -2.18 -6.45
CA THR A 108 -20.35 -1.70 -7.48
C THR A 108 -19.61 -1.29 -8.77
N PRO A 109 -20.05 -1.74 -9.98
CA PRO A 109 -21.35 -2.36 -10.28
C PRO A 109 -21.41 -3.91 -10.17
N ARG A 110 -20.33 -4.60 -9.77
CA ARG A 110 -20.31 -6.07 -9.69
C ARG A 110 -21.22 -6.60 -8.61
N LYS A 111 -21.82 -7.77 -8.85
CA LYS A 111 -22.80 -8.40 -7.96
C LYS A 111 -22.43 -9.82 -7.53
N TYR A 112 -21.47 -10.45 -8.19
CA TYR A 112 -21.16 -11.87 -8.02
C TYR A 112 -19.73 -12.07 -7.53
N TYR A 113 -19.53 -13.01 -6.61
CA TYR A 113 -18.21 -13.35 -6.05
C TYR A 113 -17.24 -13.89 -7.09
N GLU A 114 -17.74 -14.55 -8.13
CA GLU A 114 -16.96 -15.08 -9.25
C GLU A 114 -16.29 -13.98 -10.07
N GLU A 115 -16.80 -12.76 -9.98
CA GLU A 115 -16.26 -11.58 -10.64
C GLU A 115 -15.40 -10.73 -9.71
N SER A 116 -14.90 -11.29 -8.61
CA SER A 116 -14.11 -10.58 -7.60
C SER A 116 -12.94 -9.79 -8.20
N TYR A 117 -12.70 -8.59 -7.68
CA TYR A 117 -11.53 -7.78 -8.03
C TYR A 117 -10.20 -8.38 -7.54
N ASN A 118 -10.24 -9.47 -6.76
CA ASN A 118 -9.05 -10.22 -6.38
C ASN A 118 -8.67 -11.31 -7.40
N TYR A 119 -9.46 -11.48 -8.47
CA TYR A 119 -9.14 -12.48 -9.50
C TYR A 119 -7.68 -12.38 -9.96
N PRO A 120 -6.95 -13.52 -10.11
CA PRO A 120 -7.42 -14.91 -10.11
C PRO A 120 -7.62 -15.55 -8.73
N LEU A 121 -7.41 -14.82 -7.64
CA LEU A 121 -7.60 -15.32 -6.29
C LEU A 121 -9.10 -15.40 -5.97
N SER A 122 -9.49 -16.44 -5.23
CA SER A 122 -10.89 -16.68 -4.89
C SER A 122 -11.38 -15.71 -3.82
N ARG A 123 -12.55 -15.11 -4.04
CA ARG A 123 -13.27 -14.24 -3.10
C ARG A 123 -12.46 -13.02 -2.64
N GLY A 124 -12.40 -12.71 -1.33
CA GLY A 124 -11.72 -11.53 -0.82
C GLY A 124 -11.93 -11.28 0.66
N LYS A 125 -11.88 -10.02 1.08
CA LYS A 125 -12.14 -9.60 2.46
C LYS A 125 -13.36 -10.32 3.05
N TRP A 126 -13.27 -10.70 4.32
CA TRP A 126 -14.19 -11.52 5.13
C TRP A 126 -14.12 -13.03 4.91
N ASP A 127 -13.36 -13.50 3.92
CA ASP A 127 -13.19 -14.93 3.65
C ASP A 127 -11.74 -15.38 3.94
N ALA A 128 -11.59 -16.57 4.48
CA ALA A 128 -10.29 -17.23 4.66
C ALA A 128 -9.80 -17.93 3.37
N THR A 129 -10.22 -17.45 2.21
CA THR A 129 -9.75 -17.87 0.90
C THR A 129 -8.56 -17.04 0.43
N GLU A 130 -7.87 -17.47 -0.62
CA GLU A 130 -6.69 -16.78 -1.16
C GLU A 130 -6.96 -15.28 -1.40
N GLY A 131 -8.12 -14.91 -1.92
CA GLY A 131 -8.46 -13.50 -2.16
C GLY A 131 -8.61 -12.66 -0.89
N GLY A 132 -8.86 -13.29 0.25
CA GLY A 132 -9.01 -12.59 1.54
C GLY A 132 -7.72 -12.49 2.35
N ILE A 133 -6.84 -13.49 2.24
CA ILE A 133 -5.65 -13.62 3.09
C ILE A 133 -4.32 -13.43 2.36
N ARG A 134 -4.28 -13.63 1.05
CA ARG A 134 -3.07 -13.47 0.25
C ARG A 134 -2.93 -12.02 -0.21
N VAL A 135 -2.18 -11.26 0.55
CA VAL A 135 -1.96 -9.82 0.34
C VAL A 135 -0.57 -9.54 -0.23
N PRO A 136 -0.35 -8.39 -0.87
CA PRO A 136 0.98 -7.97 -1.25
C PRO A 136 1.89 -7.90 -0.02
N PHE A 137 3.14 -8.35 -0.16
CA PHE A 137 4.17 -8.18 0.84
C PHE A 137 5.50 -7.86 0.15
N ILE A 138 5.97 -6.64 0.32
CA ILE A 138 7.18 -6.15 -0.34
C ILE A 138 8.12 -5.61 0.73
N VAL A 139 9.37 -6.03 0.68
CA VAL A 139 10.41 -5.55 1.59
C VAL A 139 11.59 -5.00 0.79
N MET A 140 12.08 -3.86 1.20
CA MET A 140 13.37 -3.31 0.77
C MET A 140 14.20 -2.88 1.98
N GLY A 141 15.52 -2.87 1.83
CA GLY A 141 16.43 -2.46 2.90
C GLY A 141 17.83 -3.03 2.74
N PRO A 142 18.77 -2.70 3.66
CA PRO A 142 20.21 -2.95 3.50
C PRO A 142 20.62 -4.41 3.28
N ARG A 143 19.89 -5.37 3.85
CA ARG A 143 20.17 -6.81 3.71
C ARG A 143 19.31 -7.49 2.66
N VAL A 144 18.45 -6.74 1.96
CA VAL A 144 17.60 -7.25 0.89
C VAL A 144 18.36 -7.14 -0.42
N ASN A 145 19.17 -8.14 -0.70
CA ASN A 145 20.02 -8.16 -1.90
C ASN A 145 19.24 -8.62 -3.12
N LYS A 146 18.99 -7.74 -4.05
CA LYS A 146 18.37 -7.96 -5.37
C LYS A 146 16.87 -8.25 -5.34
N THR A 147 16.21 -7.77 -6.36
CA THR A 147 14.80 -8.09 -6.65
C THR A 147 14.64 -9.59 -6.87
N ARG A 148 13.88 -10.23 -6.00
CA ARG A 148 13.52 -11.65 -6.11
C ARG A 148 12.18 -11.92 -5.47
N TYR A 149 11.55 -12.99 -5.89
CA TYR A 149 10.36 -13.52 -5.25
C TYR A 149 10.73 -14.58 -4.22
N SER A 150 9.96 -14.65 -3.13
CA SER A 150 10.00 -15.74 -2.16
C SER A 150 8.65 -16.46 -2.17
N GLU A 151 8.68 -17.78 -2.17
CA GLU A 151 7.50 -18.64 -2.04
C GLU A 151 7.25 -19.09 -0.61
N THR A 152 8.08 -18.62 0.33
CA THR A 152 7.91 -18.93 1.75
C THR A 152 6.63 -18.29 2.27
N PRO A 153 5.68 -19.07 2.79
CA PRO A 153 4.50 -18.51 3.45
C PRO A 153 4.92 -17.70 4.69
N ILE A 154 4.34 -16.54 4.83
CA ILE A 154 4.51 -15.66 5.98
C ILE A 154 3.15 -15.17 6.48
N SER A 155 3.11 -14.72 7.71
CA SER A 155 1.92 -14.10 8.29
C SER A 155 2.28 -12.81 9.03
N PHE A 156 1.29 -12.00 9.39
CA PHE A 156 1.55 -10.80 10.19
C PHE A 156 2.13 -11.09 11.58
N SER A 157 1.99 -12.33 12.09
CA SER A 157 2.64 -12.77 13.33
C SER A 157 4.17 -12.71 13.23
N ASP A 158 4.71 -12.82 12.02
CA ASP A 158 6.15 -12.81 11.77
C ASP A 158 6.73 -11.38 11.76
N LEU A 159 5.89 -10.35 11.63
CA LEU A 159 6.37 -8.96 11.54
C LEU A 159 7.05 -8.47 12.80
N LEU A 160 6.43 -8.65 13.95
CA LEU A 160 6.99 -8.15 15.21
C LEU A 160 8.36 -8.78 15.52
N PRO A 161 8.53 -10.11 15.51
CA PRO A 161 9.84 -10.72 15.73
C PRO A 161 10.87 -10.30 14.67
N THR A 162 10.46 -10.12 13.41
CA THR A 162 11.35 -9.63 12.34
C THR A 162 11.82 -8.21 12.60
N ILE A 163 10.93 -7.32 13.03
CA ILE A 163 11.28 -5.93 13.35
C ILE A 163 12.23 -5.88 14.54
N ILE A 164 12.00 -6.71 15.56
CA ILE A 164 12.88 -6.81 16.75
C ILE A 164 14.27 -7.27 16.33
N ASP A 165 14.38 -8.32 15.51
CA ASP A 165 15.65 -8.83 14.99
C ASP A 165 16.39 -7.77 14.16
N ILE A 166 15.69 -7.06 13.28
CA ILE A 166 16.25 -5.94 12.51
C ILE A 166 16.77 -4.83 13.43
N ALA A 167 16.08 -4.55 14.52
CA ALA A 167 16.46 -3.53 15.49
C ALA A 167 17.66 -3.92 16.35
N GLY A 168 18.10 -5.18 16.31
CA GLY A 168 19.31 -5.66 17.02
C GLY A 168 19.06 -6.13 18.46
N ASN A 169 17.84 -6.57 18.77
CA ASN A 169 17.47 -7.16 20.07
C ASN A 169 17.31 -8.68 19.95
#